data_8d8db5f66ac0158d80348c570d0e0479
#
_entry.id   8d8db5f66ac0158d80348c570d0e0479
#
_cell.length_a   1.000
_cell.length_b   1.000
_cell.length_c   1.000
_cell.angle_alpha   90.00
_cell.angle_beta   90.00
_cell.angle_gamma   90.00
#
_symmetry.space_group_name_H-M   'P 1'
#
loop_
_entity.id
_entity.type
_entity.pdbx_description
1 polymer ?
#
loop_
_entity_poly.entity_id
_entity_poly.type
_entity_poly.pdbx_seq_one_letter_code
_entity_poly.pdbx_strand_id
1 'polypeptide(L)'
;MSQTVPESRDPIVPTITPAQMKRERLRFSDFRFTRTPSGQCACEVELEWVDGVRVVGKANGQSSPMGDLRIAADAALRALEMFSGSALQFELVGVKLLRAFDANVVIVSVNVKRGEGPPRLLGCYLAEHDAIRGIVLAVLNATNRVLGNFIATR
;
A
#
# COMPACT_ATOMS: atom_id res chain seq x y z
N MET A 1 -20.03 22.54 46.57
CA MET A 1 -20.03 22.43 45.97
C MET A 1 -19.62 22.11 45.03
N SER A 2 -19.41 22.00 44.65
CA SER A 2 -19.17 21.77 43.79
C SER A 2 -19.00 21.40 42.82
N GLN A 3 -18.91 21.33 42.39
CA GLN A 3 -18.85 21.08 41.42
C GLN A 3 -18.52 20.46 40.72
N THR A 4 -18.49 20.36 40.37
CA THR A 4 -18.29 19.87 39.70
C THR A 4 -18.04 19.68 38.67
N VAL A 5 -17.88 19.60 38.14
CA VAL A 5 -17.62 19.37 37.25
C VAL A 5 -17.65 19.06 36.22
N PRO A 6 -17.57 19.12 35.70
CA PRO A 6 -17.68 18.87 34.67
C PRO A 6 -17.09 18.38 33.79
N GLU A 7 -16.85 18.14 33.77
CA GLU A 7 -16.43 17.70 33.13
C GLU A 7 -16.55 17.47 32.19
N SER A 8 -16.65 17.33 31.99
CA SER A 8 -16.84 16.89 31.15
C SER A 8 -17.19 17.21 30.14
N ARG A 9 -17.24 17.81 29.98
CA ARG A 9 -17.54 18.17 29.02
C ARG A 9 -16.82 18.15 27.92
N ASP A 10 -15.95 18.03 27.92
CA ASP A 10 -15.13 17.82 27.04
C ASP A 10 -15.46 17.01 26.01
N PRO A 11 -16.04 16.27 26.08
CA PRO A 11 -16.21 15.48 25.08
C PRO A 11 -16.75 15.72 23.88
N ILE A 12 -16.89 16.69 23.67
CA ILE A 12 -17.33 17.15 22.49
C ILE A 12 -16.50 16.81 21.33
N VAL A 13 -15.23 16.64 21.47
CA VAL A 13 -14.35 16.23 20.41
C VAL A 13 -14.41 14.73 20.29
N PRO A 14 -14.88 14.20 19.14
CA PRO A 14 -14.89 12.76 18.98
C PRO A 14 -13.47 12.24 18.97
N THR A 15 -13.22 11.27 19.79
CA THR A 15 -11.94 10.62 19.86
C THR A 15 -11.95 9.43 18.92
N ILE A 16 -11.06 9.46 17.95
CA ILE A 16 -10.91 8.34 17.03
C ILE A 16 -10.00 7.32 17.70
N THR A 17 -10.50 6.12 17.90
CA THR A 17 -9.72 5.05 18.50
C THR A 17 -8.78 4.46 17.47
N PRO A 18 -7.69 3.82 17.89
CA PRO A 18 -6.81 3.13 16.93
C PRO A 18 -7.55 2.10 16.07
N ALA A 19 -8.55 1.44 16.62
CA ALA A 19 -9.35 0.49 15.87
C ALA A 19 -10.16 1.18 14.77
N GLN A 20 -10.72 2.34 15.05
CA GLN A 20 -11.46 3.13 14.06
C GLN A 20 -10.52 3.65 12.98
N MET A 21 -9.34 4.10 13.34
CA MET A 21 -8.34 4.54 12.37
C MET A 21 -7.94 3.40 11.44
N LYS A 22 -7.81 2.19 11.96
CA LYS A 22 -7.52 1.02 11.12
C LYS A 22 -8.66 0.69 10.17
N ARG A 23 -9.88 0.88 10.59
CA ARG A 23 -11.05 0.61 9.76
C ARG A 23 -11.16 1.58 8.59
N GLU A 24 -10.65 2.78 8.75
CA GLU A 24 -10.68 3.80 7.72
C GLU A 24 -9.52 3.69 6.74
N ARG A 25 -8.69 2.68 6.89
CA ARG A 25 -7.57 2.45 5.99
C ARG A 25 -7.92 1.40 4.96
N LEU A 26 -7.39 1.63 3.78
CA LEU A 26 -7.39 0.60 2.75
C LEU A 26 -6.47 -0.53 3.23
N ARG A 27 -6.98 -1.73 3.25
CA ARG A 27 -6.29 -2.87 3.84
C ARG A 27 -5.81 -3.83 2.76
N PHE A 28 -4.58 -4.30 2.91
CA PHE A 28 -4.05 -5.37 2.08
C PHE A 28 -4.66 -6.67 2.58
N SER A 29 -5.55 -7.26 1.79
CA SER A 29 -6.35 -8.41 2.23
C SER A 29 -5.87 -9.73 1.66
N ASP A 30 -5.31 -9.73 0.45
CA ASP A 30 -4.85 -10.96 -0.16
C ASP A 30 -3.77 -10.70 -1.21
N PHE A 31 -3.00 -11.73 -1.48
CA PHE A 31 -1.87 -11.65 -2.38
C PHE A 31 -1.64 -13.04 -2.99
N ARG A 32 -1.51 -13.06 -4.30
CA ARG A 32 -1.25 -14.31 -5.02
C ARG A 32 -0.16 -14.09 -6.05
N PHE A 33 0.86 -14.93 -5.99
CA PHE A 33 1.96 -14.89 -6.94
C PHE A 33 2.16 -16.27 -7.53
N THR A 34 2.16 -16.37 -8.85
CA THR A 34 2.31 -17.65 -9.55
C THR A 34 3.39 -17.56 -10.61
N ARG A 35 4.08 -18.67 -10.83
CA ARG A 35 5.06 -18.83 -11.88
C ARG A 35 4.64 -20.00 -12.78
N THR A 36 4.87 -19.84 -14.08
CA THR A 36 4.61 -20.90 -15.04
C THR A 36 5.93 -21.59 -15.40
N PRO A 37 5.87 -22.85 -15.89
CA PRO A 37 7.07 -23.54 -16.36
C PRO A 37 7.78 -22.83 -17.50
N SER A 38 7.06 -21.98 -18.26
CA SER A 38 7.64 -21.21 -19.37
C SER A 38 8.41 -19.97 -18.91
N GLY A 39 8.52 -19.72 -17.60
CA GLY A 39 9.27 -18.59 -17.10
C GLY A 39 8.48 -17.30 -17.00
N GLN A 40 7.16 -17.37 -17.07
CA GLN A 40 6.29 -16.22 -16.83
C GLN A 40 5.85 -16.18 -15.36
N CYS A 41 5.52 -15.00 -14.89
CA CYS A 41 4.92 -14.85 -13.56
C CYS A 41 3.72 -13.92 -13.62
N ALA A 42 2.84 -14.07 -12.67
CA ALA A 42 1.66 -13.22 -12.51
C ALA A 42 1.44 -12.95 -11.04
N CYS A 43 1.00 -11.75 -10.74
CA CYS A 43 0.72 -11.34 -9.37
C CYS A 43 -0.65 -10.68 -9.29
N GLU A 44 -1.39 -11.01 -8.25
CA GLU A 44 -2.65 -10.37 -7.91
C GLU A 44 -2.54 -9.82 -6.50
N VAL A 45 -2.90 -8.55 -6.33
CA VAL A 45 -2.93 -7.89 -5.03
C VAL A 45 -4.36 -7.43 -4.78
N GLU A 46 -4.93 -7.88 -3.69
CA GLU A 46 -6.28 -7.48 -3.31
C GLU A 46 -6.21 -6.48 -2.18
N LEU A 47 -6.94 -5.38 -2.34
CA LEU A 47 -7.11 -4.36 -1.31
C LEU A 47 -8.59 -4.29 -0.95
N GLU A 48 -8.86 -4.11 0.33
CA GLU A 48 -10.22 -4.06 0.83
C GLU A 48 -10.44 -2.77 1.61
N TRP A 49 -11.52 -2.08 1.29
CA TRP A 49 -11.95 -0.89 2.00
C TRP A 49 -12.90 -1.26 3.14
N VAL A 50 -13.06 -0.34 4.06
CA VAL A 50 -13.87 -0.55 5.27
C VAL A 50 -15.32 -0.96 4.98
N ASP A 51 -15.88 -0.57 3.86
CA ASP A 51 -17.24 -0.91 3.46
C ASP A 51 -17.35 -2.31 2.82
N GLY A 52 -16.24 -3.04 2.74
CA GLY A 52 -16.22 -4.36 2.14
C GLY A 52 -15.93 -4.37 0.66
N VAL A 53 -15.81 -3.21 0.03
CA VAL A 53 -15.44 -3.13 -1.39
C VAL A 53 -14.01 -3.61 -1.54
N ARG A 54 -13.79 -4.47 -2.52
CA ARG A 54 -12.48 -5.04 -2.83
C ARG A 54 -12.08 -4.70 -4.24
N VAL A 55 -10.79 -4.46 -4.41
CA VAL A 55 -10.19 -4.28 -5.73
C VAL A 55 -9.02 -5.24 -5.85
N VAL A 56 -8.79 -5.74 -7.06
CA VAL A 56 -7.68 -6.66 -7.33
C VAL A 56 -6.85 -6.07 -8.45
N GLY A 57 -5.64 -5.69 -8.14
CA GLY A 57 -4.66 -5.26 -9.13
C GLY A 57 -3.90 -6.45 -9.65
N LYS A 58 -3.64 -6.48 -10.95
CA LYS A 58 -2.96 -7.60 -11.60
C LYS A 58 -1.82 -7.10 -12.45
N ALA A 59 -0.76 -7.88 -12.49
CA ALA A 59 0.37 -7.65 -13.37
C ALA A 59 1.02 -8.98 -13.70
N ASN A 60 1.66 -9.05 -14.84
CA ASN A 60 2.37 -10.26 -15.26
C ASN A 60 3.55 -9.89 -16.13
N GLY A 61 4.45 -10.83 -16.29
CA GLY A 61 5.65 -10.64 -17.10
C GLY A 61 6.61 -11.78 -16.95
N GLN A 62 7.83 -11.57 -17.43
CA GLN A 62 8.87 -12.58 -17.36
C GLN A 62 9.41 -12.68 -15.93
N SER A 63 9.51 -13.90 -15.43
CA SER A 63 9.99 -14.17 -14.07
C SER A 63 11.51 -14.05 -14.00
N SER A 64 11.98 -13.36 -12.99
CA SER A 64 13.38 -13.27 -12.60
C SER A 64 13.37 -12.72 -11.17
N PRO A 65 14.48 -12.80 -10.42
CA PRO A 65 14.47 -12.29 -9.05
C PRO A 65 14.00 -10.84 -8.94
N MET A 66 14.51 -9.95 -9.78
CA MET A 66 14.09 -8.56 -9.77
C MET A 66 12.78 -8.34 -10.51
N GLY A 67 12.53 -9.12 -11.56
CA GLY A 67 11.28 -9.08 -12.32
C GLY A 67 10.09 -9.45 -11.45
N ASP A 68 10.22 -10.44 -10.60
CA ASP A 68 9.16 -10.84 -9.68
C ASP A 68 8.79 -9.70 -8.74
N LEU A 69 9.77 -8.99 -8.21
CA LEU A 69 9.53 -7.83 -7.35
C LEU A 69 8.84 -6.70 -8.11
N ARG A 70 9.28 -6.43 -9.34
CA ARG A 70 8.65 -5.39 -10.17
C ARG A 70 7.20 -5.74 -10.48
N ILE A 71 6.91 -6.98 -10.81
CA ILE A 71 5.55 -7.42 -11.11
C ILE A 71 4.65 -7.28 -9.89
N ALA A 72 5.13 -7.68 -8.71
CA ALA A 72 4.36 -7.55 -7.49
C ALA A 72 4.11 -6.08 -7.14
N ALA A 73 5.11 -5.22 -7.31
CA ALA A 73 4.96 -3.78 -7.09
C ALA A 73 3.94 -3.18 -8.05
N ASP A 74 4.01 -3.58 -9.32
CA ASP A 74 3.08 -3.10 -10.33
C ASP A 74 1.64 -3.53 -10.02
N ALA A 75 1.44 -4.77 -9.60
CA ALA A 75 0.11 -5.25 -9.23
C ALA A 75 -0.47 -4.42 -8.08
N ALA A 76 0.36 -4.07 -7.09
CA ALA A 76 -0.06 -3.23 -5.98
C ALA A 76 -0.46 -1.83 -6.45
N LEU A 77 0.31 -1.24 -7.36
CA LEU A 77 -0.02 0.07 -7.93
C LEU A 77 -1.31 0.02 -8.74
N ARG A 78 -1.53 -1.06 -9.52
CA ARG A 78 -2.80 -1.21 -10.26
C ARG A 78 -3.99 -1.30 -9.32
N ALA A 79 -3.84 -2.00 -8.19
CA ALA A 79 -4.91 -2.09 -7.21
C ALA A 79 -5.27 -0.71 -6.65
N LEU A 80 -4.27 0.13 -6.34
CA LEU A 80 -4.50 1.49 -5.86
C LEU A 80 -5.20 2.35 -6.91
N GLU A 81 -4.78 2.23 -8.16
CA GLU A 81 -5.42 2.96 -9.26
C GLU A 81 -6.88 2.56 -9.41
N MET A 82 -7.17 1.27 -9.33
CA MET A 82 -8.54 0.76 -9.39
C MET A 82 -9.38 1.26 -8.22
N PHE A 83 -8.83 1.24 -7.02
CA PHE A 83 -9.54 1.73 -5.84
C PHE A 83 -9.93 3.19 -6.00
N SER A 84 -9.08 4.00 -6.59
CA SER A 84 -9.32 5.43 -6.76
C SER A 84 -10.15 5.77 -8.00
N GLY A 85 -10.54 4.78 -8.81
CA GLY A 85 -11.21 5.03 -10.07
C GLY A 85 -10.35 5.82 -11.04
N SER A 86 -9.06 5.57 -11.02
CA SER A 86 -8.03 6.25 -11.83
C SER A 86 -7.77 7.71 -11.43
N ALA A 87 -8.29 8.16 -10.30
CA ALA A 87 -7.93 9.48 -9.77
C ALA A 87 -6.47 9.51 -9.31
N LEU A 88 -5.95 8.36 -8.89
CA LEU A 88 -4.53 8.17 -8.62
C LEU A 88 -3.93 7.36 -9.75
N GLN A 89 -2.77 7.80 -10.26
CA GLN A 89 -2.03 7.09 -11.29
C GLN A 89 -0.56 7.13 -10.95
N PHE A 90 0.10 6.00 -11.09
CA PHE A 90 1.49 5.82 -10.68
C PHE A 90 2.31 5.16 -11.77
N GLU A 91 3.60 5.45 -11.73
CA GLU A 91 4.58 4.80 -12.56
C GLU A 91 5.66 4.21 -11.66
N LEU A 92 5.91 2.93 -11.80
CA LEU A 92 6.98 2.27 -11.06
C LEU A 92 8.32 2.69 -11.67
N VAL A 93 9.15 3.33 -10.87
CA VAL A 93 10.50 3.71 -11.29
C VAL A 93 11.44 2.52 -11.12
N GLY A 94 11.39 1.84 -9.99
CA GLY A 94 12.24 0.70 -9.75
C GLY A 94 12.03 0.07 -8.39
N VAL A 95 12.64 -1.09 -8.24
CA VAL A 95 12.66 -1.83 -6.99
C VAL A 95 14.10 -2.23 -6.68
N LYS A 96 14.40 -2.40 -5.41
CA LYS A 96 15.69 -2.91 -4.96
C LYS A 96 15.51 -3.86 -3.80
N LEU A 97 16.36 -4.87 -3.77
CA LEU A 97 16.50 -5.75 -2.63
C LEU A 97 17.94 -5.60 -2.16
N LEU A 98 18.10 -5.22 -0.91
CA LEU A 98 19.44 -5.08 -0.36
C LEU A 98 19.49 -5.60 1.07
N ARG A 99 20.70 -5.86 1.54
CA ARG A 99 20.89 -6.34 2.89
C ARG A 99 21.36 -5.19 3.76
N ALA A 100 20.65 -4.98 4.86
CA ALA A 100 20.98 -3.94 5.82
C ALA A 100 20.58 -4.43 7.21
N PHE A 101 21.40 -4.15 8.21
CA PHE A 101 21.13 -4.54 9.60
C PHE A 101 20.84 -6.03 9.75
N ASP A 102 21.60 -6.86 9.03
CA ASP A 102 21.48 -8.31 9.00
C ASP A 102 20.10 -8.81 8.51
N ALA A 103 19.41 -7.99 7.74
CA ALA A 103 18.11 -8.33 7.21
C ALA A 103 17.98 -7.90 5.74
N ASN A 104 17.05 -8.51 5.04
CA ASN A 104 16.72 -8.09 3.68
C ASN A 104 15.74 -6.93 3.73
N VAL A 105 16.04 -5.88 2.98
CA VAL A 105 15.19 -4.70 2.86
C VAL A 105 14.82 -4.53 1.41
N VAL A 106 13.52 -4.41 1.13
CA VAL A 106 13.04 -4.08 -0.21
C VAL A 106 12.71 -2.60 -0.25
N ILE A 107 13.06 -1.98 -1.37
CA ILE A 107 12.85 -0.54 -1.59
C ILE A 107 12.14 -0.38 -2.92
N VAL A 108 11.15 0.51 -2.95
CA VAL A 108 10.42 0.83 -4.18
C VAL A 108 10.44 2.35 -4.39
N SER A 109 10.63 2.73 -5.64
CA SER A 109 10.53 4.13 -6.06
C SER A 109 9.40 4.26 -7.07
N VAL A 110 8.51 5.22 -6.85
CA VAL A 110 7.29 5.41 -7.62
C VAL A 110 7.14 6.87 -7.97
N ASN A 111 6.78 7.15 -9.22
CA ASN A 111 6.35 8.49 -9.63
C ASN A 111 4.84 8.61 -9.53
N VAL A 112 4.36 9.73 -9.05
CA VAL A 112 2.93 10.04 -9.04
C VAL A 112 2.60 10.76 -10.34
N LYS A 113 1.80 10.12 -11.19
CA LYS A 113 1.36 10.71 -12.46
C LYS A 113 0.10 11.54 -12.26
N ARG A 114 -0.77 11.12 -11.33
CA ARG A 114 -1.97 11.85 -10.96
C ARG A 114 -2.26 11.59 -9.49
N GLY A 115 -2.44 12.66 -8.72
CA GLY A 115 -2.70 12.60 -7.28
C GLY A 115 -2.04 13.76 -6.55
N GLU A 116 -2.52 14.06 -5.37
CA GLU A 116 -1.95 15.13 -4.53
C GLU A 116 -0.87 14.57 -3.63
N GLY A 117 0.27 15.22 -3.65
CA GLY A 117 1.41 14.86 -2.83
C GLY A 117 2.71 15.05 -3.57
N PRO A 118 3.82 14.58 -3.00
CA PRO A 118 5.11 14.67 -3.68
C PRO A 118 5.08 13.90 -5.00
N PRO A 119 5.76 14.39 -6.04
CA PRO A 119 5.75 13.72 -7.35
C PRO A 119 6.53 12.41 -7.36
N ARG A 120 7.45 12.22 -6.43
CA ARG A 120 8.24 11.00 -6.31
C ARG A 120 8.11 10.44 -4.90
N LEU A 121 7.84 9.14 -4.83
CA LEU A 121 7.63 8.46 -3.57
C LEU A 121 8.68 7.36 -3.40
N LEU A 122 9.08 7.14 -2.17
CA LEU A 122 9.99 6.08 -1.82
C LEU A 122 9.37 5.31 -0.65
N GLY A 123 9.37 3.99 -0.75
CA GLY A 123 8.91 3.14 0.31
C GLY A 123 9.87 2.00 0.55
N CYS A 124 9.89 1.48 1.75
CA CYS A 124 10.72 0.34 2.08
C CYS A 124 10.00 -0.56 3.07
N TYR A 125 10.48 -1.80 3.14
CA TYR A 125 9.92 -2.77 4.06
C TYR A 125 10.99 -3.80 4.43
N LEU A 126 11.00 -4.19 5.69
CA LEU A 126 11.90 -5.22 6.17
C LEU A 126 11.32 -6.58 5.79
N ALA A 127 11.93 -7.23 4.81
CA ALA A 127 11.43 -8.47 4.26
C ALA A 127 12.19 -9.65 4.86
N GLU A 128 11.69 -10.17 5.97
CA GLU A 128 12.40 -11.25 6.67
C GLU A 128 12.24 -12.60 5.98
N HIS A 129 11.08 -12.88 5.45
CA HIS A 129 10.74 -14.21 4.91
C HIS A 129 10.28 -14.21 3.47
N ASP A 130 9.61 -13.15 3.02
CA ASP A 130 8.99 -13.11 1.69
C ASP A 130 9.21 -11.73 1.08
N ALA A 131 10.21 -11.63 0.22
CA ALA A 131 10.56 -10.37 -0.42
C ALA A 131 9.47 -9.90 -1.40
N ILE A 132 8.77 -10.84 -2.04
CA ILE A 132 7.72 -10.49 -3.01
C ILE A 132 6.54 -9.86 -2.27
N ARG A 133 6.11 -10.46 -1.17
CA ARG A 133 5.09 -9.86 -0.33
C ARG A 133 5.59 -8.55 0.27
N GLY A 134 6.86 -8.50 0.65
CA GLY A 134 7.49 -7.31 1.22
C GLY A 134 7.45 -6.11 0.30
N ILE A 135 7.61 -6.32 -1.02
CA ILE A 135 7.58 -5.20 -1.95
C ILE A 135 6.16 -4.61 -2.09
N VAL A 136 5.13 -5.44 -1.95
CA VAL A 136 3.75 -4.94 -1.93
C VAL A 136 3.57 -4.01 -0.72
N LEU A 137 4.06 -4.42 0.43
CA LEU A 137 3.99 -3.59 1.64
C LEU A 137 4.82 -2.31 1.51
N ALA A 138 5.96 -2.38 0.82
CA ALA A 138 6.76 -1.19 0.53
C ALA A 138 6.00 -0.21 -0.37
N VAL A 139 5.27 -0.71 -1.36
CA VAL A 139 4.43 0.13 -2.23
C VAL A 139 3.35 0.83 -1.39
N LEU A 140 2.69 0.10 -0.51
CA LEU A 140 1.65 0.68 0.34
C LEU A 140 2.24 1.75 1.27
N ASN A 141 3.43 1.50 1.81
CA ASN A 141 4.13 2.51 2.62
C ASN A 141 4.46 3.75 1.79
N ALA A 142 4.97 3.56 0.57
CA ALA A 142 5.34 4.68 -0.30
C ALA A 142 4.14 5.55 -0.65
N THR A 143 2.98 4.94 -0.89
CA THR A 143 1.79 5.63 -1.40
C THR A 143 0.84 6.10 -0.29
N ASN A 144 1.13 5.78 0.94
CA ASN A 144 0.21 5.99 2.06
C ASN A 144 -0.26 7.45 2.17
N ARG A 145 0.63 8.40 1.99
CA ARG A 145 0.29 9.81 2.09
C ARG A 145 -0.60 10.28 0.95
N VAL A 146 -0.27 9.88 -0.27
CA VAL A 146 -1.06 10.24 -1.46
C VAL A 146 -2.44 9.61 -1.37
N LEU A 147 -2.51 8.35 -0.92
CA LEU A 147 -3.77 7.66 -0.72
C LEU A 147 -4.60 8.36 0.38
N GLY A 148 -3.97 8.77 1.47
CA GLY A 148 -4.64 9.49 2.55
C GLY A 148 -5.23 10.81 2.07
N ASN A 149 -4.50 11.55 1.24
CA ASN A 149 -4.99 12.79 0.66
C ASN A 149 -6.21 12.53 -0.24
N PHE A 150 -6.15 11.48 -1.04
CA PHE A 150 -7.28 11.10 -1.91
C PHE A 150 -8.51 10.75 -1.06
N ILE A 151 -8.35 9.93 -0.03
CA ILE A 151 -9.46 9.51 0.82
C ILE A 151 -10.09 10.71 1.53
N ALA A 152 -9.29 11.67 1.96
CA ALA A 152 -9.77 12.85 2.67
C ALA A 152 -10.59 13.78 1.79
N THR A 153 -10.40 13.71 0.47
CA THR A 153 -11.06 14.62 -0.49
C THR A 153 -12.19 13.97 -1.29
N ARG A 154 -12.49 12.69 -1.05
CA ARG A 154 -13.55 12.01 -1.81
C ARG A 154 -14.95 12.28 -1.23
#